data_f6d586258f71cf4587ccc2417ef17eb0
#
_entry.id   f6d586258f71cf4587ccc2417ef17eb0
#
_cell.length_a   1.000
_cell.length_b   1.000
_cell.length_c   1.000
_cell.angle_alpha   90.00
_cell.angle_beta   90.00
_cell.angle_gamma   90.00
#
_symmetry.space_group_name_H-M   'P 1'
#
loop_
_entity.id
_entity.type
_entity.pdbx_description
1 polymer ?
#
loop_
_entity_poly.entity_id
_entity_poly.type
_entity_poly.pdbx_seq_one_letter_code
_entity_poly.pdbx_strand_id
1 'polypeptide(L)'
;MSAIGNATPLRPVPAVIGIVLRERDVLLVRRANPPDAGCWGFPGGKIEPGEPLADAVVREIAEEATVDVEALDAFTALDAFDYDAHGAVRQHFVMVAVLCRWLRGTPAAGDDALDARWFDIDELDRDDLPMSAGVRDVARRAIERAAVPGNARPPSA
;
A
#
# COMPACT_ATOMS: atom_id res chain seq x y z
N MET A 1 38.48 -22.93 13.31
CA MET A 1 37.96 -22.54 12.00
C MET A 1 36.59 -21.95 12.21
N SER A 2 36.49 -20.63 12.12
CA SER A 2 35.21 -19.95 12.19
C SER A 2 34.46 -20.24 10.89
N ALA A 3 33.32 -20.89 11.00
CA ALA A 3 32.36 -20.94 9.89
C ALA A 3 31.93 -19.51 9.60
N ILE A 4 32.40 -18.92 8.51
CA ILE A 4 31.87 -17.71 7.98
C ILE A 4 30.47 -18.07 7.52
N GLY A 5 29.49 -17.82 8.37
CA GLY A 5 28.10 -17.95 7.97
C GLY A 5 27.90 -17.02 6.77
N ASN A 6 27.61 -17.61 5.62
CA ASN A 6 27.19 -16.87 4.44
C ASN A 6 25.86 -16.19 4.79
N ALA A 7 25.92 -15.01 5.40
CA ALA A 7 24.75 -14.17 5.56
C ALA A 7 24.22 -13.85 4.14
N THR A 8 22.98 -14.27 3.88
CA THR A 8 22.31 -13.91 2.63
C THR A 8 22.34 -12.39 2.50
N PRO A 9 22.87 -11.83 1.41
CA PRO A 9 22.95 -10.39 1.26
C PRO A 9 21.51 -9.79 1.28
N LEU A 10 21.38 -8.67 1.97
CA LEU A 10 20.13 -7.91 1.99
C LEU A 10 19.75 -7.50 0.58
N ARG A 11 18.53 -7.80 0.19
CA ARG A 11 17.98 -7.44 -1.12
C ARG A 11 16.70 -6.66 -0.96
N PRO A 12 16.45 -5.66 -1.81
CA PRO A 12 15.15 -5.01 -1.87
C PRO A 12 14.04 -6.02 -2.16
N VAL A 13 12.92 -5.85 -1.47
CA VAL A 13 11.74 -6.72 -1.58
C VAL A 13 10.68 -5.98 -2.38
N PRO A 14 10.23 -6.52 -3.52
CA PRO A 14 9.12 -5.92 -4.25
C PRO A 14 7.80 -6.09 -3.50
N ALA A 15 7.04 -5.01 -3.46
CA ALA A 15 5.74 -4.96 -2.81
C ALA A 15 4.78 -4.09 -3.61
N VAL A 16 3.49 -4.20 -3.33
CA VAL A 16 2.44 -3.34 -3.87
C VAL A 16 1.72 -2.61 -2.75
N ILE A 17 1.26 -1.41 -3.05
CA ILE A 17 0.27 -0.71 -2.24
C ILE A 17 -0.90 -0.32 -3.15
N GLY A 18 -2.12 -0.45 -2.62
CA GLY A 18 -3.33 -0.11 -3.35
C GLY A 18 -3.92 1.21 -2.90
N ILE A 19 -4.07 2.14 -3.83
CA ILE A 19 -4.75 3.40 -3.58
C ILE A 19 -6.18 3.27 -4.12
N VAL A 20 -7.09 2.92 -3.22
CA VAL A 20 -8.50 2.68 -3.54
C VAL A 20 -9.26 3.97 -3.37
N LEU A 21 -9.82 4.47 -4.44
CA LEU A 21 -10.64 5.68 -4.45
C LEU A 21 -12.12 5.35 -4.59
N ARG A 22 -12.91 6.08 -3.82
CA ARG A 22 -14.36 6.15 -3.94
C ARG A 22 -14.74 7.63 -3.87
N GLU A 23 -14.98 8.26 -5.02
CA GLU A 23 -15.14 9.72 -5.14
C GLU A 23 -13.91 10.47 -4.57
N ARG A 24 -14.07 11.19 -3.47
CA ARG A 24 -12.98 11.89 -2.77
C ARG A 24 -12.39 11.10 -1.60
N ASP A 25 -12.94 9.92 -1.34
CA ASP A 25 -12.49 9.07 -0.23
C ASP A 25 -11.37 8.12 -0.67
N VAL A 26 -10.42 7.93 0.21
CA VAL A 26 -9.34 6.96 0.06
C VAL A 26 -9.39 5.93 1.19
N LEU A 27 -9.16 4.68 0.85
CA LEU A 27 -9.13 3.58 1.80
C LEU A 27 -7.75 3.49 2.46
N LEU A 28 -7.71 3.56 3.77
CA LEU A 28 -6.51 3.32 4.56
C LEU A 28 -6.74 2.23 5.59
N VAL A 29 -5.66 1.56 5.95
CA VAL A 29 -5.60 0.57 7.03
C VAL A 29 -4.66 1.06 8.13
N ARG A 30 -4.97 0.74 9.38
CA ARG A 30 -4.09 1.01 10.50
C ARG A 30 -3.18 -0.20 10.72
N ARG A 31 -1.88 0.03 10.65
CA ARG A 31 -0.88 -1.04 10.70
C ARG A 31 -0.77 -1.65 12.09
N ALA A 32 -0.77 -2.99 12.15
CA ALA A 32 -0.54 -3.72 13.40
C ALA A 32 0.96 -3.93 13.70
N ASN A 33 1.79 -4.02 12.66
CA ASN A 33 3.18 -4.44 12.75
C ASN A 33 4.18 -3.35 12.35
N PRO A 34 5.43 -3.40 12.89
CA PRO A 34 6.52 -2.56 12.40
C PRO A 34 6.82 -2.83 10.90
N PRO A 35 7.37 -1.85 10.16
CA PRO A 35 7.54 -0.45 10.57
C PRO A 35 6.19 0.27 10.63
N ASP A 36 6.16 1.41 11.33
CA ASP A 36 4.97 2.27 11.43
C ASP A 36 3.75 1.63 12.12
N ALA A 37 3.95 0.73 13.09
CA ALA A 37 2.86 0.17 13.87
C ALA A 37 1.98 1.27 14.48
N GLY A 38 0.65 1.17 14.29
CA GLY A 38 -0.33 2.16 14.74
C GLY A 38 -0.56 3.32 13.78
N CYS A 39 0.23 3.47 12.73
CA CYS A 39 0.03 4.47 11.68
C CYS A 39 -0.96 3.99 10.61
N TRP A 40 -1.64 4.95 10.01
CA TRP A 40 -2.48 4.72 8.84
C TRP A 40 -1.64 4.72 7.56
N GLY A 41 -1.89 3.75 6.71
CA GLY A 41 -1.22 3.62 5.42
C GLY A 41 -2.12 2.92 4.41
N PHE A 42 -1.64 2.79 3.18
CA PHE A 42 -2.37 2.06 2.16
C PHE A 42 -2.29 0.55 2.42
N PRO A 43 -3.38 -0.20 2.15
CA PRO A 43 -3.30 -1.65 2.14
C PRO A 43 -2.31 -2.12 1.07
N GLY A 44 -1.57 -3.16 1.37
CA GLY A 44 -0.58 -3.72 0.47
C GLY A 44 0.31 -4.74 1.14
N GLY A 45 1.25 -5.28 0.39
CA GLY A 45 2.18 -6.28 0.88
C GLY A 45 3.09 -6.83 -0.21
N LYS A 46 3.81 -7.86 0.12
CA LYS A 46 4.80 -8.48 -0.77
C LYS A 46 4.13 -9.11 -1.99
N ILE A 47 4.78 -8.93 -3.13
CA ILE A 47 4.42 -9.64 -4.37
C ILE A 47 4.96 -11.07 -4.25
N GLU A 48 4.13 -12.06 -4.56
CA GLU A 48 4.54 -13.46 -4.60
C GLU A 48 5.19 -13.80 -5.95
N PRO A 49 6.16 -14.74 -5.98
CA PRO A 49 6.76 -15.15 -7.24
C PRO A 49 5.73 -15.60 -8.27
N GLY A 50 5.78 -15.03 -9.48
CA GLY A 50 4.83 -15.34 -10.55
C GLY A 50 3.50 -14.63 -10.46
N GLU A 51 3.28 -13.80 -9.44
CA GLU A 51 2.05 -13.05 -9.26
C GLU A 51 2.14 -11.69 -9.98
N PRO A 52 1.22 -11.38 -10.92
CA PRO A 52 1.16 -10.05 -11.52
C PRO A 52 0.83 -8.96 -10.49
N LEU A 53 1.28 -7.71 -10.74
CA LEU A 53 1.01 -6.58 -9.85
C LEU A 53 -0.48 -6.38 -9.58
N ALA A 54 -1.31 -6.48 -10.61
CA ALA A 54 -2.76 -6.32 -10.49
C ALA A 54 -3.37 -7.37 -9.56
N ASP A 55 -2.94 -8.62 -9.66
CA ASP A 55 -3.45 -9.71 -8.81
C ASP A 55 -2.96 -9.54 -7.37
N ALA A 56 -1.70 -9.15 -7.19
CA ALA A 56 -1.12 -8.91 -5.87
C ALA A 56 -1.87 -7.83 -5.09
N VAL A 57 -2.15 -6.70 -5.73
CA VAL A 57 -2.84 -5.59 -5.06
C VAL A 57 -4.29 -5.92 -4.72
N VAL A 58 -5.00 -6.61 -5.62
CA VAL A 58 -6.38 -7.06 -5.36
C VAL A 58 -6.42 -8.04 -4.18
N ARG A 59 -5.49 -8.99 -4.14
CA ARG A 59 -5.38 -9.96 -3.06
C ARG A 59 -5.08 -9.29 -1.72
N GLU A 60 -4.07 -8.42 -1.68
CA GLU A 60 -3.66 -7.73 -0.43
C GLU A 60 -4.79 -6.85 0.13
N ILE A 61 -5.50 -6.13 -0.73
CA ILE A 61 -6.63 -5.30 -0.30
C ILE A 61 -7.76 -6.17 0.27
N ALA A 62 -8.06 -7.30 -0.36
CA ALA A 62 -9.06 -8.23 0.15
C ALA A 62 -8.65 -8.81 1.52
N GLU A 63 -7.39 -9.18 1.69
CA GLU A 63 -6.87 -9.74 2.94
C GLU A 63 -6.85 -8.73 4.08
N GLU A 64 -6.43 -7.48 3.82
CA GLU A 64 -6.23 -6.47 4.87
C GLU A 64 -7.45 -5.60 5.15
N ALA A 65 -8.27 -5.31 4.15
CA ALA A 65 -9.38 -4.37 4.27
C ALA A 65 -10.76 -4.97 3.93
N THR A 66 -10.81 -6.20 3.47
CA THR A 66 -12.05 -6.96 3.17
C THR A 66 -12.96 -6.33 2.12
N VAL A 67 -12.41 -5.60 1.18
CA VAL A 67 -13.14 -5.03 0.04
C VAL A 67 -12.65 -5.60 -1.28
N ASP A 68 -13.52 -5.62 -2.27
CA ASP A 68 -13.20 -6.00 -3.63
C ASP A 68 -12.94 -4.78 -4.50
N VAL A 69 -11.84 -4.81 -5.23
CA VAL A 69 -11.40 -3.72 -6.08
C VAL A 69 -11.00 -4.20 -7.46
N GLU A 70 -10.99 -3.29 -8.41
CA GLU A 70 -10.36 -3.46 -9.71
C GLU A 70 -9.06 -2.68 -9.75
N ALA A 71 -7.96 -3.36 -10.07
CA ALA A 71 -6.68 -2.69 -10.30
C ALA A 71 -6.71 -1.98 -11.66
N LEU A 72 -6.37 -0.70 -11.66
CA LEU A 72 -6.34 0.12 -12.88
C LEU A 72 -4.92 0.22 -13.43
N ASP A 73 -4.08 1.10 -12.88
CA ASP A 73 -2.70 1.23 -13.33
C ASP A 73 -1.73 1.53 -12.19
N ALA A 74 -0.48 1.09 -12.37
CA ALA A 74 0.63 1.50 -11.53
C ALA A 74 1.08 2.90 -11.95
N PHE A 75 1.16 3.84 -11.02
CA PHE A 75 1.42 5.23 -11.36
C PHE A 75 2.65 5.83 -10.68
N THR A 76 3.14 5.24 -9.61
CA THR A 76 4.39 5.64 -8.95
C THR A 76 4.97 4.48 -8.15
N ALA A 77 6.17 4.67 -7.65
CA ALA A 77 6.81 3.74 -6.73
C ALA A 77 7.52 4.51 -5.62
N LEU A 78 7.63 3.93 -4.45
CA LEU A 78 8.35 4.50 -3.31
C LEU A 78 9.19 3.44 -2.62
N ASP A 79 10.22 3.94 -1.94
CA ASP A 79 11.01 3.11 -1.03
C ASP A 79 10.44 3.17 0.39
N ALA A 80 10.48 2.04 1.08
CA ALA A 80 10.25 1.98 2.50
C ALA A 80 11.40 1.22 3.17
N PHE A 81 11.99 1.84 4.17
CA PHE A 81 13.13 1.28 4.87
C PHE A 81 12.75 0.96 6.32
N ASP A 82 13.16 -0.19 6.78
CA ASP A 82 13.15 -0.58 8.18
C ASP A 82 14.59 -0.65 8.68
N TYR A 83 14.84 -0.02 9.83
CA TYR A 83 16.17 0.09 10.41
C TYR A 83 16.28 -0.70 11.69
N ASP A 84 17.46 -1.25 11.96
CA ASP A 84 17.77 -1.87 13.24
C ASP A 84 18.10 -0.81 14.31
N ALA A 85 18.37 -1.29 15.53
CA ALA A 85 18.72 -0.42 16.66
C ALA A 85 20.02 0.37 16.45
N HIS A 86 20.86 0.00 15.50
CA HIS A 86 22.12 0.65 15.15
C HIS A 86 22.02 1.58 13.95
N GLY A 87 20.83 1.75 13.39
CA GLY A 87 20.59 2.57 12.21
C GLY A 87 20.95 1.94 10.87
N ALA A 88 21.30 0.65 10.86
CA ALA A 88 21.51 -0.08 9.62
C ALA A 88 20.19 -0.52 9.00
N VAL A 89 20.12 -0.55 7.68
CA VAL A 89 18.93 -1.04 6.96
C VAL A 89 18.74 -2.52 7.23
N ARG A 90 17.63 -2.86 7.89
CA ARG A 90 17.21 -4.24 8.16
C ARG A 90 16.36 -4.78 7.03
N GLN A 91 15.53 -3.93 6.43
CA GLN A 91 14.65 -4.29 5.32
C GLN A 91 14.43 -3.09 4.41
N HIS A 92 14.40 -3.35 3.09
CA HIS A 92 14.11 -2.35 2.07
C HIS A 92 13.00 -2.87 1.18
N PHE A 93 11.87 -2.18 1.17
CA PHE A 93 10.76 -2.47 0.27
C PHE A 93 10.75 -1.46 -0.88
N VAL A 94 10.58 -1.96 -2.09
CA VAL A 94 10.22 -1.15 -3.25
C VAL A 94 8.73 -1.36 -3.48
N MET A 95 7.93 -0.36 -3.17
CA MET A 95 6.47 -0.43 -3.23
C MET A 95 5.94 0.21 -4.49
N VAL A 96 5.29 -0.58 -5.32
CA VAL A 96 4.58 -0.08 -6.52
C VAL A 96 3.18 0.35 -6.11
N ALA A 97 2.85 1.61 -6.35
CA ALA A 97 1.53 2.17 -6.07
C ALA A 97 0.59 1.94 -7.24
N VAL A 98 -0.48 1.20 -6.98
CA VAL A 98 -1.49 0.84 -7.99
C VAL A 98 -2.79 1.56 -7.68
N LEU A 99 -3.28 2.33 -8.64
CA LEU A 99 -4.60 2.95 -8.57
C LEU A 99 -5.66 1.87 -8.69
N CYS A 100 -6.61 1.86 -7.77
CA CYS A 100 -7.68 0.87 -7.71
C CYS A 100 -9.05 1.55 -7.63
N ARG A 101 -10.03 0.94 -8.27
CA ARG A 101 -11.44 1.31 -8.17
C ARG A 101 -12.16 0.37 -7.21
N TRP A 102 -12.87 0.94 -6.24
CA TRP A 102 -13.73 0.16 -5.37
C TRP A 102 -14.90 -0.44 -6.15
N LEU A 103 -15.16 -1.71 -5.95
CA LEU A 103 -16.28 -2.43 -6.57
C LEU A 103 -17.40 -2.69 -5.56
N ARG A 104 -17.05 -3.22 -4.38
CA ARG A 104 -18.02 -3.58 -3.34
C ARG A 104 -17.32 -3.88 -2.02
N GLY A 105 -18.12 -3.97 -0.99
CA GLY A 105 -17.68 -4.31 0.37
C GLY A 105 -17.53 -3.09 1.26
N THR A 106 -17.64 -3.33 2.56
CA THR A 106 -17.41 -2.33 3.60
C THR A 106 -16.05 -2.58 4.23
N PRO A 107 -15.18 -1.57 4.32
CA PRO A 107 -13.87 -1.75 4.94
C PRO A 107 -13.98 -2.29 6.37
N ALA A 108 -13.20 -3.31 6.64
CA ALA A 108 -13.03 -3.91 7.95
C ALA A 108 -11.61 -4.45 8.09
N ALA A 109 -11.05 -4.39 9.29
CA ALA A 109 -9.72 -4.91 9.53
C ALA A 109 -9.66 -6.41 9.24
N GLY A 110 -8.78 -6.80 8.34
CA GLY A 110 -8.42 -8.17 8.05
C GLY A 110 -7.08 -8.53 8.69
N ASP A 111 -6.32 -9.38 8.00
CA ASP A 111 -5.00 -9.82 8.46
C ASP A 111 -4.04 -8.64 8.67
N ASP A 112 -3.31 -8.64 9.78
CA ASP A 112 -2.27 -7.66 10.10
C ASP A 112 -2.73 -6.19 10.14
N ALA A 113 -4.02 -5.93 10.19
CA ALA A 113 -4.59 -4.60 10.33
C ALA A 113 -5.33 -4.43 11.66
N LEU A 114 -5.15 -3.27 12.30
CA LEU A 114 -5.91 -2.90 13.51
C LEU A 114 -7.27 -2.31 13.16
N ASP A 115 -7.36 -1.65 12.02
CA ASP A 115 -8.56 -0.97 11.54
C ASP A 115 -8.45 -0.75 10.03
N ALA A 116 -9.59 -0.53 9.38
CA ALA A 116 -9.67 -0.15 7.97
C ALA A 116 -10.88 0.75 7.77
N ARG A 117 -10.70 1.91 7.12
CA ARG A 117 -11.81 2.82 6.86
C ARG A 117 -11.54 3.78 5.71
N TRP A 118 -12.60 4.41 5.24
CA TRP A 118 -12.54 5.52 4.29
C TRP A 118 -12.15 6.81 5.00
N PHE A 119 -11.28 7.57 4.34
CA PHE A 119 -10.92 8.94 4.73
C PHE A 119 -11.24 9.87 3.58
N ASP A 120 -11.94 10.97 3.83
CA ASP A 120 -11.98 12.07 2.88
C ASP A 120 -10.56 12.61 2.68
N ILE A 121 -10.22 12.99 1.46
CA ILE A 121 -8.87 13.47 1.14
C ILE A 121 -8.43 14.64 2.04
N ASP A 122 -9.36 15.49 2.44
CA ASP A 122 -9.06 16.63 3.31
C ASP A 122 -8.78 16.20 4.76
N GLU A 123 -9.31 15.05 5.22
CA GLU A 123 -8.98 14.50 6.53
C GLU A 123 -7.50 14.12 6.67
N LEU A 124 -6.83 13.83 5.55
CA LEU A 124 -5.42 13.44 5.55
C LEU A 124 -4.49 14.58 5.98
N ASP A 125 -4.96 15.82 5.95
CA ASP A 125 -4.19 16.99 6.39
C ASP A 125 -4.23 17.22 7.90
N ARG A 126 -5.00 16.42 8.64
CA ARG A 126 -5.08 16.54 10.10
C ARG A 126 -3.78 16.12 10.76
N ASP A 127 -3.29 16.96 11.67
CA ASP A 127 -2.05 16.72 12.41
C ASP A 127 -2.20 15.61 13.47
N ASP A 128 -3.43 15.31 13.90
CA ASP A 128 -3.72 14.31 14.92
C ASP A 128 -3.84 12.87 14.38
N LEU A 129 -3.69 12.68 13.06
CA LEU A 129 -3.69 11.35 12.44
C LEU A 129 -2.26 10.85 12.23
N PRO A 130 -1.85 9.78 12.94
CA PRO A 130 -0.55 9.17 12.67
C PRO A 130 -0.59 8.47 11.31
N MET A 131 0.20 8.95 10.36
CA MET A 131 0.28 8.41 9.01
C MET A 131 1.70 7.98 8.68
N SER A 132 1.79 6.89 7.92
CA SER A 132 3.04 6.49 7.29
C SER A 132 3.52 7.57 6.31
N ALA A 133 4.83 7.68 6.14
CA ALA A 133 5.44 8.67 5.26
C ALA A 133 4.92 8.52 3.82
N GLY A 134 4.63 9.64 3.18
CA GLY A 134 4.23 9.69 1.77
C GLY A 134 2.75 9.44 1.50
N VAL A 135 1.95 9.06 2.49
CA VAL A 135 0.52 8.74 2.28
C VAL A 135 -0.25 9.92 1.70
N ARG A 136 -0.07 11.11 2.27
CA ARG A 136 -0.77 12.31 1.78
C ARG A 136 -0.43 12.65 0.35
N ASP A 137 0.85 12.61 0.01
CA ASP A 137 1.34 12.93 -1.33
C ASP A 137 0.86 11.92 -2.37
N VAL A 138 0.97 10.64 -2.07
CA VAL A 138 0.53 9.57 -2.97
C VAL A 138 -0.99 9.59 -3.17
N ALA A 139 -1.76 9.83 -2.11
CA ALA A 139 -3.22 9.96 -2.22
C ALA A 139 -3.64 11.10 -3.15
N ARG A 140 -2.99 12.26 -3.04
CA ARG A 140 -3.26 13.39 -3.94
C ARG A 140 -2.90 13.08 -5.38
N ARG A 141 -1.76 12.47 -5.62
CA ARG A 141 -1.37 12.02 -6.97
C ARG A 141 -2.37 11.03 -7.56
N ALA A 142 -2.89 10.13 -6.74
CA ALA A 142 -3.91 9.18 -7.18
C ALA A 142 -5.21 9.89 -7.63
N ILE A 143 -5.66 10.89 -6.88
CA ILE A 143 -6.84 11.68 -7.22
C ILE A 143 -6.61 12.47 -8.52
N GLU A 144 -5.46 13.10 -8.66
CA GLU A 144 -5.10 13.80 -9.90
C GLU A 144 -5.05 12.84 -11.09
N ARG A 145 -4.49 11.65 -10.89
CA ARG A 145 -4.41 10.60 -11.91
C ARG A 145 -5.79 10.12 -12.34
N ALA A 146 -6.70 9.90 -11.39
CA ALA A 146 -8.06 9.46 -11.65
C ALA A 146 -8.92 10.52 -12.37
N ALA A 147 -8.61 11.81 -12.19
CA ALA A 147 -9.31 12.91 -12.83
C ALA A 147 -8.91 13.11 -14.31
N VAL A 148 -7.84 12.47 -14.80
CA VAL A 148 -7.41 12.58 -16.20
C VAL A 148 -8.37 11.80 -17.10
N PRO A 149 -9.02 12.44 -18.12
CA PRO A 149 -9.89 11.74 -19.06
C PRO A 149 -9.12 10.65 -19.81
N GLY A 150 -9.65 9.43 -19.84
CA GLY A 150 -9.06 8.28 -20.52
C GLY A 150 -8.42 7.24 -19.60
N ASN A 151 -8.15 7.54 -18.34
CA ASN A 151 -7.60 6.59 -17.38
C ASN A 151 -8.66 5.67 -16.73
N ALA A 152 -9.93 5.91 -17.00
CA ALA A 152 -11.05 5.11 -16.48
C ALA A 152 -11.47 3.99 -17.44
N ARG A 153 -10.63 3.64 -18.42
CA ARG A 153 -11.00 2.61 -19.40
C ARG A 153 -10.69 1.22 -18.80
N PRO A 154 -11.70 0.36 -18.65
CA PRO A 154 -11.43 -1.05 -18.34
C PRO A 154 -10.62 -1.65 -19.49
N PRO A 155 -9.75 -2.62 -19.21
CA PRO A 155 -9.08 -3.36 -20.26
C PRO A 155 -10.16 -3.98 -21.17
N SER A 156 -10.03 -3.72 -22.45
CA SER A 156 -10.90 -4.36 -23.46
C SER A 156 -10.75 -5.86 -23.33
N ALA A 157 -11.86 -6.53 -23.20
CA ALA A 157 -11.90 -7.98 -23.22
C ALA A 157 -11.25 -8.56 -24.49
#